data_48d8b80bf1263abdd89053c26c6df070
#
_entry.id   48d8b80bf1263abdd89053c26c6df070
#
_cell.length_a   1.000
_cell.length_b   1.000
_cell.length_c   1.000
_cell.angle_alpha   90.00
_cell.angle_beta   90.00
_cell.angle_gamma   90.00
#
_symmetry.space_group_name_H-M   'P 1'
#
loop_
_entity.id
_entity.type
_entity.pdbx_description
1 polymer ?
#
loop_
_entity_poly.entity_id
_entity_poly.type
_entity_poly.pdbx_seq_one_letter_code
_entity_poly.pdbx_strand_id
1 'polypeptide(L)'
;MTYFWKIFRFAKPYSKYMALNIFFNVLYAFFNAFSFLVLMPMLEVLFGENRAVYTKPSFSGALDFKTYVSDRMSFEVTRYAGEDPQRALLLVISLILVTFLLKNLFNYIALFFITYLRNGILKDIRIALYNSITKMSMAHFTEKRKGDLMSRVSNDVTEIQYSFLSIIELLIREPLTITFALIMMLGISAKLTFFVLLFVPFAGILISRIGKTLQPKSNKVQIEVGEVLAKIEETISGLNIIKAFRAEGSFQAKFKDTNQRLFKLSNSLINRMNLSSPLSEFLGIGVFAVCSGMAVAWCLSKNNSMQLRLSPFWDSLMGC
;
A
#
# COMPACT_ATOMS: atom_id res chain seq x y z
N MET A 1 20.86 -11.38 1.46
CA MET A 1 19.88 -12.42 1.09
C MET A 1 19.87 -13.65 2.00
N THR A 2 20.98 -14.06 2.58
CA THR A 2 21.08 -15.28 3.44
C THR A 2 20.24 -15.23 4.71
N TYR A 3 20.05 -14.05 5.32
CA TYR A 3 19.24 -13.89 6.54
C TYR A 3 17.73 -13.96 6.29
N PHE A 4 17.28 -13.48 5.14
CA PHE A 4 15.87 -13.55 4.74
C PHE A 4 15.38 -15.00 4.68
N TRP A 5 16.15 -15.90 4.06
CA TRP A 5 15.82 -17.32 3.96
C TRP A 5 15.82 -18.03 5.32
N LYS A 6 16.68 -17.61 6.26
CA LYS A 6 16.67 -18.16 7.61
C LYS A 6 15.36 -17.83 8.35
N ILE A 7 14.88 -16.59 8.22
CA ILE A 7 13.61 -16.19 8.85
C ILE A 7 12.44 -16.85 8.14
N PHE A 8 12.47 -16.95 6.81
CA PHE A 8 11.44 -17.60 6.01
C PHE A 8 11.24 -19.09 6.38
N ARG A 9 12.26 -19.75 6.91
CA ARG A 9 12.14 -21.11 7.45
C ARG A 9 11.12 -21.21 8.59
N PHE A 10 10.97 -20.16 9.40
CA PHE A 10 9.96 -20.08 10.45
C PHE A 10 8.54 -19.88 9.90
N ALA A 11 8.39 -19.47 8.64
CA ALA A 11 7.08 -19.36 7.99
C ALA A 11 6.52 -20.74 7.55
N LYS A 12 7.38 -21.76 7.40
CA LYS A 12 6.98 -23.08 6.90
C LYS A 12 5.85 -23.74 7.70
N PRO A 13 5.83 -23.73 9.04
CA PRO A 13 4.72 -24.29 9.83
C PRO A 13 3.38 -23.58 9.59
N TYR A 14 3.43 -22.32 9.17
CA TYR A 14 2.28 -21.44 8.96
C TYR A 14 1.88 -21.32 7.48
N SER A 15 2.36 -22.22 6.61
CA SER A 15 2.11 -22.22 5.17
C SER A 15 0.62 -22.21 4.82
N LYS A 16 -0.23 -22.84 5.63
CA LYS A 16 -1.70 -22.80 5.48
C LYS A 16 -2.26 -21.38 5.58
N TYR A 17 -1.81 -20.61 6.56
CA TYR A 17 -2.24 -19.21 6.72
C TYR A 17 -1.70 -18.32 5.58
N MET A 18 -0.51 -18.60 5.09
CA MET A 18 0.06 -17.91 3.93
C MET A 18 -0.74 -18.21 2.66
N ALA A 19 -1.11 -19.47 2.42
CA ALA A 19 -1.93 -19.87 1.27
C ALA A 19 -3.32 -19.22 1.33
N LEU A 20 -3.97 -19.22 2.50
CA LEU A 20 -5.26 -18.56 2.70
C LEU A 20 -5.15 -17.04 2.52
N ASN A 21 -4.09 -16.41 3.03
CA ASN A 21 -3.84 -14.99 2.80
C ASN A 21 -3.70 -14.67 1.31
N ILE A 22 -2.92 -15.46 0.55
CA ILE A 22 -2.77 -15.30 -0.91
C ILE A 22 -4.13 -15.46 -1.59
N PHE A 23 -4.90 -16.49 -1.26
CA PHE A 23 -6.22 -16.75 -1.84
C PHE A 23 -7.18 -15.57 -1.63
N PHE A 24 -7.28 -15.05 -0.40
CA PHE A 24 -8.16 -13.92 -0.12
C PHE A 24 -7.63 -12.60 -0.70
N ASN A 25 -6.32 -12.43 -0.84
CA ASN A 25 -5.76 -11.28 -1.57
C ASN A 25 -6.05 -11.35 -3.08
N VAL A 26 -6.10 -12.53 -3.69
CA VAL A 26 -6.55 -12.71 -5.08
C VAL A 26 -8.01 -12.30 -5.23
N LEU A 27 -8.90 -12.76 -4.33
CA LEU A 27 -10.30 -12.35 -4.33
C LEU A 27 -10.45 -10.83 -4.10
N TYR A 28 -9.72 -10.28 -3.15
CA TYR A 28 -9.67 -8.84 -2.92
C TYR A 28 -9.27 -8.06 -4.18
N ALA A 29 -8.17 -8.47 -4.84
CA ALA A 29 -7.68 -7.80 -6.04
C ALA A 29 -8.67 -7.90 -7.20
N PHE A 30 -9.33 -9.06 -7.35
CA PHE A 30 -10.40 -9.25 -8.33
C PHE A 30 -11.58 -8.31 -8.06
N PHE A 31 -12.14 -8.31 -6.85
CA PHE A 31 -13.27 -7.44 -6.52
C PHE A 31 -12.88 -5.96 -6.50
N ASN A 32 -11.62 -5.62 -6.19
CA ASN A 32 -11.12 -4.28 -6.29
C ASN A 32 -11.13 -3.78 -7.74
N ALA A 33 -10.63 -4.58 -8.68
CA ALA A 33 -10.68 -4.26 -10.10
C ALA A 33 -12.13 -4.25 -10.64
N PHE A 34 -12.95 -5.21 -10.21
CA PHE A 34 -14.36 -5.31 -10.61
C PHE A 34 -15.20 -4.13 -10.10
N SER A 35 -14.87 -3.54 -8.96
CA SER A 35 -15.58 -2.38 -8.42
C SER A 35 -15.57 -1.16 -9.36
N PHE A 36 -14.54 -1.00 -10.18
CA PHE A 36 -14.48 0.05 -11.20
C PHE A 36 -15.41 -0.23 -12.38
N LEU A 37 -15.59 -1.50 -12.77
CA LEU A 37 -16.54 -1.87 -13.84
C LEU A 37 -17.99 -1.61 -13.43
N VAL A 38 -18.32 -1.86 -12.16
CA VAL A 38 -19.68 -1.67 -11.65
C VAL A 38 -20.07 -0.19 -11.57
N LEU A 39 -19.10 0.73 -11.50
CA LEU A 39 -19.37 2.17 -11.52
C LEU A 39 -19.81 2.67 -12.91
N MET A 40 -19.39 2.01 -14.01
CA MET A 40 -19.75 2.44 -15.36
C MET A 40 -21.29 2.48 -15.60
N PRO A 41 -22.06 1.40 -15.34
CA PRO A 41 -23.50 1.43 -15.51
C PRO A 41 -24.21 2.47 -14.63
N MET A 42 -23.66 2.76 -13.45
CA MET A 42 -24.20 3.82 -12.61
C MET A 42 -24.12 5.19 -13.29
N LEU A 43 -22.99 5.50 -13.90
CA LEU A 43 -22.80 6.74 -14.64
C LEU A 43 -23.73 6.81 -15.86
N GLU A 44 -23.89 5.72 -16.60
CA GLU A 44 -24.82 5.64 -17.74
C GLU A 44 -26.27 5.88 -17.32
N VAL A 45 -26.71 5.35 -16.18
CA VAL A 45 -28.07 5.58 -15.65
C VAL A 45 -28.26 7.02 -15.18
N LEU A 46 -27.27 7.58 -14.48
CA LEU A 46 -27.36 8.95 -13.94
C LEU A 46 -27.35 10.02 -15.02
N PHE A 47 -26.58 9.82 -16.09
CA PHE A 47 -26.42 10.80 -17.16
C PHE A 47 -27.38 10.59 -18.35
N GLY A 48 -28.26 9.61 -18.26
CA GLY A 48 -29.29 9.37 -19.29
C GLY A 48 -28.76 8.89 -20.64
N GLU A 49 -27.47 8.51 -20.72
CA GLU A 49 -26.87 7.85 -21.88
C GLU A 49 -27.19 6.34 -21.87
N ASN A 50 -28.49 6.01 -21.84
CA ASN A 50 -28.90 4.61 -21.91
C ASN A 50 -28.50 4.02 -23.27
N ARG A 51 -27.40 3.31 -23.35
CA ARG A 51 -27.20 2.29 -24.36
C ARG A 51 -28.19 1.16 -24.05
N ALA A 52 -29.42 1.32 -24.51
CA ALA A 52 -30.49 0.35 -24.32
C ALA A 52 -30.06 -0.96 -25.02
N VAL A 53 -29.59 -1.94 -24.26
CA VAL A 53 -29.26 -3.27 -24.78
C VAL A 53 -30.51 -4.13 -24.64
N TYR A 54 -31.22 -4.34 -25.73
CA TYR A 54 -32.43 -5.16 -25.77
C TYR A 54 -32.19 -6.64 -26.02
N THR A 55 -30.99 -7.02 -26.41
CA THR A 55 -30.62 -8.42 -26.70
C THR A 55 -29.75 -8.98 -25.59
N LYS A 56 -30.10 -10.19 -25.12
CA LYS A 56 -29.34 -10.89 -24.07
C LYS A 56 -27.91 -11.19 -24.57
N PRO A 57 -26.86 -10.63 -23.98
CA PRO A 57 -25.51 -10.85 -24.45
C PRO A 57 -25.10 -12.30 -24.25
N SER A 58 -24.42 -12.89 -25.26
CA SER A 58 -23.83 -14.24 -25.22
C SER A 58 -22.35 -14.15 -24.89
N PHE A 59 -21.87 -15.04 -24.04
CA PHE A 59 -20.44 -15.13 -23.70
C PHE A 59 -19.68 -15.79 -24.83
N SER A 60 -18.78 -15.09 -25.54
CA SER A 60 -18.01 -15.60 -26.68
C SER A 60 -16.54 -15.84 -26.38
N GLY A 61 -16.04 -15.53 -25.19
CA GLY A 61 -14.66 -15.82 -24.80
C GLY A 61 -14.12 -14.95 -23.66
N ALA A 62 -12.95 -15.33 -23.14
CA ALA A 62 -12.33 -14.64 -22.00
C ALA A 62 -11.88 -13.20 -22.32
N LEU A 63 -11.60 -12.88 -23.58
CA LEU A 63 -11.24 -11.53 -24.06
C LEU A 63 -12.44 -10.59 -24.08
N ASP A 64 -13.66 -11.13 -24.21
CA ASP A 64 -14.91 -10.36 -24.23
C ASP A 64 -15.57 -10.23 -22.85
N PHE A 65 -14.91 -10.69 -21.79
CA PHE A 65 -15.45 -10.67 -20.43
C PHE A 65 -15.93 -9.29 -20.00
N LYS A 66 -15.16 -8.23 -20.31
CA LYS A 66 -15.54 -6.84 -20.01
C LYS A 66 -16.83 -6.46 -20.74
N THR A 67 -16.87 -6.68 -22.06
CA THR A 67 -18.03 -6.34 -22.92
C THR A 67 -19.26 -7.12 -22.45
N TYR A 68 -19.07 -8.42 -22.18
CA TYR A 68 -20.13 -9.27 -21.66
C TYR A 68 -20.68 -8.77 -20.30
N VAL A 69 -19.81 -8.42 -19.36
CA VAL A 69 -20.23 -7.92 -18.04
C VAL A 69 -20.93 -6.56 -18.18
N SER A 70 -20.34 -5.63 -18.94
CA SER A 70 -20.96 -4.32 -19.19
C SER A 70 -22.33 -4.45 -19.88
N ASP A 71 -22.41 -5.21 -20.96
CA ASP A 71 -23.65 -5.40 -21.71
C ASP A 71 -24.70 -6.18 -20.90
N ARG A 72 -24.27 -7.14 -20.07
CA ARG A 72 -25.17 -7.87 -19.17
C ARG A 72 -25.74 -6.96 -18.09
N MET A 73 -24.92 -6.09 -17.52
CA MET A 73 -25.37 -5.09 -16.55
C MET A 73 -26.28 -4.04 -17.19
N SER A 74 -25.91 -3.53 -18.37
CA SER A 74 -26.76 -2.58 -19.11
C SER A 74 -28.08 -3.23 -19.55
N PHE A 75 -28.08 -4.51 -19.90
CA PHE A 75 -29.31 -5.26 -20.23
C PHE A 75 -30.24 -5.37 -19.00
N GLU A 76 -29.73 -5.78 -17.83
CA GLU A 76 -30.56 -5.88 -16.62
C GLU A 76 -31.06 -4.48 -16.19
N VAL A 77 -30.19 -3.47 -16.24
CA VAL A 77 -30.58 -2.08 -15.97
C VAL A 77 -31.66 -1.59 -16.93
N THR A 78 -31.51 -1.84 -18.24
CA THR A 78 -32.51 -1.44 -19.27
C THR A 78 -33.85 -2.15 -19.06
N ARG A 79 -33.79 -3.44 -18.69
CA ARG A 79 -35.00 -4.23 -18.40
C ARG A 79 -35.81 -3.64 -17.25
N TYR A 80 -35.12 -3.29 -16.14
CA TYR A 80 -35.79 -2.68 -14.97
C TYR A 80 -36.11 -1.20 -15.17
N ALA A 81 -35.30 -0.47 -15.93
CA ALA A 81 -35.57 0.96 -16.23
C ALA A 81 -36.77 1.17 -17.12
N GLY A 82 -37.11 0.18 -17.97
CA GLY A 82 -38.33 0.22 -18.77
C GLY A 82 -39.65 0.13 -17.96
N GLU A 83 -39.58 -0.48 -16.78
CA GLU A 83 -40.69 -0.63 -15.86
C GLU A 83 -40.76 0.52 -14.83
N ASP A 84 -39.60 0.89 -14.24
CA ASP A 84 -39.51 1.91 -13.20
C ASP A 84 -38.04 2.39 -13.05
N PRO A 85 -37.68 3.63 -13.41
CA PRO A 85 -36.31 4.15 -13.30
C PRO A 85 -35.73 4.11 -11.87
N GLN A 86 -36.61 4.24 -10.86
CA GLN A 86 -36.17 4.21 -9.45
C GLN A 86 -35.70 2.82 -9.05
N ARG A 87 -36.34 1.75 -9.55
CA ARG A 87 -35.93 0.36 -9.29
C ARG A 87 -34.59 0.04 -9.95
N ALA A 88 -34.35 0.51 -11.16
CA ALA A 88 -33.07 0.37 -11.85
C ALA A 88 -31.92 1.02 -11.06
N LEU A 89 -32.14 2.24 -10.55
CA LEU A 89 -31.17 2.94 -9.71
C LEU A 89 -30.88 2.18 -8.40
N LEU A 90 -31.94 1.71 -7.72
CA LEU A 90 -31.77 0.91 -6.48
C LEU A 90 -30.99 -0.40 -6.73
N LEU A 91 -31.21 -1.06 -7.87
CA LEU A 91 -30.47 -2.27 -8.24
C LEU A 91 -28.98 -1.96 -8.41
N VAL A 92 -28.62 -0.90 -9.15
CA VAL A 92 -27.22 -0.51 -9.36
C VAL A 92 -26.55 -0.12 -8.05
N ILE A 93 -27.23 0.66 -7.20
CA ILE A 93 -26.72 1.03 -5.87
C ILE A 93 -26.49 -0.21 -5.01
N SER A 94 -27.45 -1.14 -4.99
CA SER A 94 -27.30 -2.38 -4.21
C SER A 94 -26.12 -3.23 -4.69
N LEU A 95 -25.91 -3.31 -6.01
CA LEU A 95 -24.78 -4.03 -6.60
C LEU A 95 -23.44 -3.41 -6.23
N ILE A 96 -23.34 -2.07 -6.27
CA ILE A 96 -22.15 -1.34 -5.81
C ILE A 96 -21.88 -1.66 -4.33
N LEU A 97 -22.89 -1.52 -3.46
CA LEU A 97 -22.75 -1.77 -2.03
C LEU A 97 -22.29 -3.21 -1.76
N VAL A 98 -22.88 -4.20 -2.43
CA VAL A 98 -22.49 -5.61 -2.29
C VAL A 98 -21.05 -5.82 -2.76
N THR A 99 -20.65 -5.25 -3.89
CA THR A 99 -19.29 -5.39 -4.43
C THR A 99 -18.25 -4.77 -3.48
N PHE A 100 -18.52 -3.58 -2.95
CA PHE A 100 -17.64 -2.93 -1.98
C PHE A 100 -17.60 -3.66 -0.63
N LEU A 101 -18.73 -4.22 -0.19
CA LEU A 101 -18.78 -5.05 1.01
C LEU A 101 -17.93 -6.30 0.84
N LEU A 102 -18.08 -7.04 -0.27
CA LEU A 102 -17.29 -8.23 -0.56
C LEU A 102 -15.79 -7.92 -0.66
N LYS A 103 -15.41 -6.84 -1.37
CA LYS A 103 -14.04 -6.35 -1.45
C LYS A 103 -13.45 -6.12 -0.05
N ASN A 104 -14.14 -5.38 0.82
CA ASN A 104 -13.66 -5.07 2.15
C ASN A 104 -13.66 -6.30 3.07
N LEU A 105 -14.64 -7.20 2.92
CA LEU A 105 -14.69 -8.46 3.64
C LEU A 105 -13.47 -9.34 3.31
N PHE A 106 -13.15 -9.53 2.02
CA PHE A 106 -11.98 -10.31 1.61
C PHE A 106 -10.67 -9.67 2.05
N ASN A 107 -10.57 -8.35 2.00
CA ASN A 107 -9.43 -7.62 2.54
C ASN A 107 -9.25 -7.89 4.04
N TYR A 108 -10.32 -7.80 4.81
CA TYR A 108 -10.29 -8.08 6.26
C TYR A 108 -9.87 -9.52 6.56
N ILE A 109 -10.42 -10.50 5.83
CA ILE A 109 -10.06 -11.91 6.00
C ILE A 109 -8.58 -12.14 5.63
N ALA A 110 -8.08 -11.50 4.57
CA ALA A 110 -6.67 -11.56 4.20
C ALA A 110 -5.77 -11.01 5.32
N LEU A 111 -6.13 -9.84 5.90
CA LEU A 111 -5.41 -9.24 7.04
C LEU A 111 -5.48 -10.12 8.30
N PHE A 112 -6.58 -10.81 8.52
CA PHE A 112 -6.72 -11.77 9.61
C PHE A 112 -5.70 -12.91 9.49
N PHE A 113 -5.59 -13.54 8.33
CA PHE A 113 -4.64 -14.64 8.12
C PHE A 113 -3.19 -14.20 8.14
N ILE A 114 -2.83 -13.02 7.59
CA ILE A 114 -1.46 -12.50 7.68
C ILE A 114 -1.06 -12.19 9.13
N THR A 115 -2.02 -11.77 9.97
CA THR A 115 -1.79 -11.53 11.40
C THR A 115 -1.41 -12.81 12.13
N TYR A 116 -2.12 -13.93 11.85
CA TYR A 116 -1.76 -15.24 12.42
C TYR A 116 -0.39 -15.73 11.95
N LEU A 117 -0.08 -15.57 10.66
CA LEU A 117 1.24 -15.87 10.12
C LEU A 117 2.34 -15.07 10.84
N ARG A 118 2.14 -13.75 10.94
CA ARG A 118 3.07 -12.81 11.56
C ARG A 118 3.36 -13.16 13.02
N ASN A 119 2.31 -13.27 13.82
CA ASN A 119 2.44 -13.55 15.25
C ASN A 119 2.96 -14.97 15.52
N GLY A 120 2.62 -15.95 14.66
CA GLY A 120 3.16 -17.30 14.73
C GLY A 120 4.66 -17.35 14.53
N ILE A 121 5.17 -16.68 13.50
CA ILE A 121 6.62 -16.57 13.23
C ILE A 121 7.34 -15.92 14.42
N LEU A 122 6.78 -14.81 14.95
CA LEU A 122 7.39 -14.12 16.10
C LEU A 122 7.44 -14.99 17.35
N LYS A 123 6.37 -15.74 17.63
CA LYS A 123 6.31 -16.70 18.72
C LYS A 123 7.47 -17.71 18.59
N ASP A 124 7.62 -18.30 17.41
CA ASP A 124 8.63 -19.34 17.19
C ASP A 124 10.05 -18.77 17.24
N ILE A 125 10.29 -17.55 16.75
CA ILE A 125 11.58 -16.85 16.90
C ILE A 125 11.89 -16.62 18.39
N ARG A 126 10.90 -16.12 19.17
CA ARG A 126 11.10 -15.90 20.61
C ARG A 126 11.41 -17.19 21.36
N ILE A 127 10.72 -18.29 21.04
CA ILE A 127 11.00 -19.61 21.62
C ILE A 127 12.42 -20.08 21.26
N ALA A 128 12.83 -19.93 19.99
CA ALA A 128 14.17 -20.31 19.55
C ALA A 128 15.26 -19.49 20.25
N LEU A 129 15.07 -18.19 20.42
CA LEU A 129 15.97 -17.33 21.17
C LEU A 129 16.04 -17.72 22.63
N TYR A 130 14.90 -17.93 23.28
CA TYR A 130 14.85 -18.35 24.69
C TYR A 130 15.57 -19.69 24.91
N ASN A 131 15.31 -20.67 24.04
CA ASN A 131 15.99 -21.96 24.08
C ASN A 131 17.53 -21.86 23.87
N SER A 132 17.95 -20.87 23.07
CA SER A 132 19.38 -20.61 22.88
C SER A 132 20.02 -19.99 24.14
N ILE A 133 19.32 -19.06 24.78
CA ILE A 133 19.77 -18.42 26.04
C ILE A 133 19.89 -19.45 27.15
N THR A 134 18.89 -20.33 27.32
CA THR A 134 18.94 -21.36 28.39
C THR A 134 20.03 -22.39 28.21
N LYS A 135 20.58 -22.56 26.99
CA LYS A 135 21.69 -23.46 26.68
C LYS A 135 23.06 -22.79 26.81
N MET A 136 23.11 -21.47 27.06
CA MET A 136 24.39 -20.77 27.24
C MET A 136 25.06 -21.14 28.57
N SER A 137 26.39 -21.19 28.57
CA SER A 137 27.16 -21.43 29.78
C SER A 137 27.12 -20.23 30.73
N MET A 138 27.18 -20.49 32.05
CA MET A 138 27.14 -19.45 33.09
C MET A 138 28.25 -18.40 32.92
N ALA A 139 29.39 -18.76 32.37
CA ALA A 139 30.51 -17.84 32.10
C ALA A 139 30.14 -16.72 31.11
N HIS A 140 29.07 -16.88 30.34
CA HIS A 140 28.57 -15.86 29.42
C HIS A 140 27.60 -14.84 30.07
N PHE A 141 27.10 -15.11 31.28
CA PHE A 141 26.14 -14.25 31.97
C PHE A 141 26.88 -13.22 32.82
N THR A 142 27.29 -12.11 32.21
CA THR A 142 27.68 -10.87 32.91
C THR A 142 26.53 -9.89 32.90
N GLU A 143 26.50 -8.94 33.85
CA GLU A 143 25.46 -7.90 33.95
C GLU A 143 25.24 -7.13 32.62
N LYS A 144 26.33 -6.78 31.94
CA LYS A 144 26.33 -6.09 30.65
C LYS A 144 25.71 -6.94 29.54
N ARG A 145 25.96 -8.25 29.54
CA ARG A 145 25.39 -9.19 28.55
C ARG A 145 23.90 -9.48 28.82
N LYS A 146 23.48 -9.45 30.08
CA LYS A 146 22.07 -9.62 30.46
C LYS A 146 21.18 -8.58 29.78
N GLY A 147 21.56 -7.31 29.82
CA GLY A 147 20.85 -6.21 29.15
C GLY A 147 20.80 -6.37 27.62
N ASP A 148 21.93 -6.77 26.98
CA ASP A 148 22.01 -7.04 25.56
C ASP A 148 21.08 -8.19 25.14
N LEU A 149 21.07 -9.29 25.89
CA LEU A 149 20.19 -10.43 25.63
C LEU A 149 18.70 -10.05 25.76
N MET A 150 18.33 -9.28 26.77
CA MET A 150 16.96 -8.79 26.92
C MET A 150 16.55 -7.87 25.79
N SER A 151 17.44 -6.95 25.36
CA SER A 151 17.20 -6.08 24.21
C SER A 151 16.98 -6.88 22.92
N ARG A 152 17.79 -7.91 22.67
CA ARG A 152 17.65 -8.78 21.48
C ARG A 152 16.33 -9.52 21.46
N VAL A 153 15.89 -10.09 22.58
CA VAL A 153 14.62 -10.84 22.65
C VAL A 153 13.40 -9.91 22.54
N SER A 154 13.52 -8.68 23.01
CA SER A 154 12.42 -7.70 22.99
C SER A 154 12.44 -6.81 21.74
N ASN A 155 13.50 -6.02 21.57
CA ASN A 155 13.56 -4.96 20.57
C ASN A 155 13.86 -5.49 19.17
N ASP A 156 14.90 -6.35 19.02
CA ASP A 156 15.27 -6.86 17.70
C ASP A 156 14.16 -7.74 17.10
N VAL A 157 13.47 -8.52 17.93
CA VAL A 157 12.32 -9.32 17.47
C VAL A 157 11.17 -8.43 17.06
N THR A 158 10.93 -7.32 17.74
CA THR A 158 9.90 -6.35 17.37
C THR A 158 10.27 -5.62 16.07
N GLU A 159 11.54 -5.31 15.86
CA GLU A 159 12.03 -4.73 14.61
C GLU A 159 11.85 -5.70 13.43
N ILE A 160 12.09 -7.00 13.62
CA ILE A 160 11.78 -8.04 12.65
C ILE A 160 10.27 -8.02 12.31
N GLN A 161 9.41 -7.83 13.31
CA GLN A 161 7.96 -7.72 13.10
C GLN A 161 7.60 -6.60 12.13
N TYR A 162 8.12 -5.41 12.35
CA TYR A 162 7.78 -4.24 11.54
C TYR A 162 8.45 -4.23 10.17
N SER A 163 9.70 -4.65 10.09
CA SER A 163 10.45 -4.59 8.83
C SER A 163 10.15 -5.78 7.93
N PHE A 164 10.39 -6.99 8.42
CA PHE A 164 10.37 -8.19 7.59
C PHE A 164 8.97 -8.62 7.20
N LEU A 165 8.04 -8.60 8.18
CA LEU A 165 6.69 -9.10 7.92
C LEU A 165 5.83 -8.11 7.12
N SER A 166 6.11 -6.80 7.23
CA SER A 166 5.49 -5.79 6.36
C SER A 166 5.95 -5.95 4.91
N ILE A 167 7.21 -6.33 4.67
CA ILE A 167 7.71 -6.63 3.33
C ILE A 167 6.99 -7.83 2.72
N ILE A 168 6.73 -8.90 3.48
CA ILE A 168 5.98 -10.06 2.97
C ILE A 168 4.56 -9.66 2.53
N GLU A 169 3.89 -8.85 3.33
CA GLU A 169 2.55 -8.34 3.00
C GLU A 169 2.55 -7.55 1.70
N LEU A 170 3.50 -6.62 1.53
CA LEU A 170 3.68 -5.84 0.32
C LEU A 170 3.99 -6.72 -0.90
N LEU A 171 4.86 -7.73 -0.76
CA LEU A 171 5.23 -8.63 -1.85
C LEU A 171 4.09 -9.55 -2.32
N ILE A 172 3.09 -9.79 -1.49
CA ILE A 172 1.91 -10.59 -1.88
C ILE A 172 0.82 -9.69 -2.44
N ARG A 173 0.43 -8.67 -1.69
CA ARG A 173 -0.75 -7.85 -2.00
C ARG A 173 -0.55 -6.96 -3.22
N GLU A 174 0.55 -6.20 -3.26
CA GLU A 174 0.74 -5.19 -4.30
C GLU A 174 0.91 -5.79 -5.71
N PRO A 175 1.70 -6.86 -5.94
CA PRO A 175 1.79 -7.46 -7.26
C PRO A 175 0.46 -8.02 -7.76
N LEU A 176 -0.36 -8.61 -6.89
CA LEU A 176 -1.69 -9.10 -7.26
C LEU A 176 -2.60 -7.95 -7.69
N THR A 177 -2.64 -6.88 -6.89
CA THR A 177 -3.46 -5.71 -7.19
C THR A 177 -3.05 -5.06 -8.52
N ILE A 178 -1.74 -4.90 -8.75
CA ILE A 178 -1.20 -4.34 -10.00
C ILE A 178 -1.55 -5.24 -11.19
N THR A 179 -1.39 -6.56 -11.05
CA THR A 179 -1.68 -7.52 -12.12
C THR A 179 -3.15 -7.46 -12.54
N PHE A 180 -4.08 -7.49 -11.58
CA PHE A 180 -5.51 -7.38 -11.89
C PHE A 180 -5.86 -6.00 -12.49
N ALA A 181 -5.27 -4.91 -11.98
CA ALA A 181 -5.46 -3.58 -12.56
C ALA A 181 -4.97 -3.52 -14.02
N LEU A 182 -3.80 -4.09 -14.33
CA LEU A 182 -3.27 -4.14 -15.69
C LEU A 182 -4.14 -4.98 -16.63
N ILE A 183 -4.62 -6.14 -16.17
CA ILE A 183 -5.55 -6.99 -16.96
C ILE A 183 -6.80 -6.18 -17.31
N MET A 184 -7.37 -5.47 -16.33
CA MET A 184 -8.55 -4.63 -16.56
C MET A 184 -8.26 -3.47 -17.52
N MET A 185 -7.14 -2.78 -17.34
CA MET A 185 -6.73 -1.69 -18.22
C MET A 185 -6.53 -2.17 -19.68
N LEU A 186 -5.90 -3.31 -19.87
CA LEU A 186 -5.74 -3.94 -21.20
C LEU A 186 -7.10 -4.27 -21.82
N GLY A 187 -8.06 -4.74 -21.04
CA GLY A 187 -9.44 -4.97 -21.48
C GLY A 187 -10.19 -3.68 -21.85
N ILE A 188 -9.81 -2.54 -21.28
CA ILE A 188 -10.42 -1.24 -21.61
C ILE A 188 -9.78 -0.65 -22.89
N SER A 189 -8.46 -0.51 -22.91
CA SER A 189 -7.72 0.00 -24.07
C SER A 189 -6.25 -0.37 -23.96
N ALA A 190 -5.79 -1.25 -24.84
CA ALA A 190 -4.37 -1.63 -24.91
C ALA A 190 -3.46 -0.43 -25.20
N LYS A 191 -3.93 0.55 -26.00
CA LYS A 191 -3.16 1.74 -26.37
C LYS A 191 -2.92 2.66 -25.15
N LEU A 192 -3.96 2.91 -24.34
CA LEU A 192 -3.85 3.69 -23.11
C LEU A 192 -3.01 2.96 -22.06
N THR A 193 -3.16 1.65 -21.96
CA THR A 193 -2.36 0.83 -21.02
C THR A 193 -0.87 0.90 -21.35
N PHE A 194 -0.51 0.80 -22.65
CA PHE A 194 0.89 0.93 -23.06
C PHE A 194 1.47 2.30 -22.74
N PHE A 195 0.69 3.37 -22.92
CA PHE A 195 1.10 4.72 -22.55
C PHE A 195 1.35 4.85 -21.05
N VAL A 196 0.45 4.34 -20.20
CA VAL A 196 0.63 4.32 -18.74
C VAL A 196 1.87 3.54 -18.36
N LEU A 197 2.08 2.34 -18.96
CA LEU A 197 3.27 1.52 -18.72
C LEU A 197 4.58 2.23 -19.10
N LEU A 198 4.56 3.07 -20.14
CA LEU A 198 5.72 3.88 -20.53
C LEU A 198 5.99 4.98 -19.50
N PHE A 199 4.95 5.55 -18.87
CA PHE A 199 5.07 6.63 -17.91
C PHE A 199 5.47 6.15 -16.50
N VAL A 200 5.09 4.95 -16.09
CA VAL A 200 5.41 4.37 -14.78
C VAL A 200 6.92 4.36 -14.47
N PRO A 201 7.82 3.94 -15.38
CA PRO A 201 9.27 4.02 -15.15
C PRO A 201 9.78 5.44 -14.93
N PHE A 202 9.23 6.43 -15.65
CA PHE A 202 9.60 7.83 -15.48
C PHE A 202 9.22 8.32 -14.06
N ALA A 203 8.00 8.06 -13.61
CA ALA A 203 7.57 8.36 -12.24
C ALA A 203 8.45 7.62 -11.21
N GLY A 204 8.77 6.34 -11.46
CA GLY A 204 9.64 5.53 -10.62
C GLY A 204 11.06 6.11 -10.48
N ILE A 205 11.65 6.63 -11.55
CA ILE A 205 12.97 7.29 -11.52
C ILE A 205 12.94 8.55 -10.64
N LEU A 206 11.89 9.37 -10.77
CA LEU A 206 11.73 10.59 -9.95
C LEU A 206 11.64 10.24 -8.46
N ILE A 207 10.80 9.28 -8.10
CA ILE A 207 10.60 8.83 -6.70
C ILE A 207 11.88 8.17 -6.16
N SER A 208 12.56 7.36 -6.99
CA SER A 208 13.83 6.70 -6.62
C SER A 208 14.93 7.72 -6.29
N ARG A 209 14.99 8.86 -6.99
CA ARG A 209 15.94 9.92 -6.66
C ARG A 209 15.72 10.50 -5.26
N ILE A 210 14.45 10.67 -4.85
CA ILE A 210 14.14 11.07 -3.46
C ILE A 210 14.62 9.99 -2.50
N GLY A 211 14.29 8.72 -2.75
CA GLY A 211 14.69 7.58 -1.92
C GLY A 211 16.20 7.51 -1.69
N LYS A 212 17.01 7.71 -2.73
CA LYS A 212 18.48 7.74 -2.63
C LYS A 212 19.01 8.83 -1.70
N THR A 213 18.31 9.94 -1.56
CA THR A 213 18.72 11.02 -0.64
C THR A 213 18.33 10.77 0.81
N LEU A 214 17.45 9.79 1.07
CA LEU A 214 17.00 9.45 2.43
C LEU A 214 18.05 8.61 3.19
N GLN A 215 18.72 7.66 2.52
CA GLN A 215 19.69 6.76 3.15
C GLN A 215 20.81 7.49 3.90
N PRO A 216 21.56 8.46 3.31
CA PRO A 216 22.60 9.16 4.04
C PRO A 216 22.06 10.03 5.18
N LYS A 217 20.82 10.54 5.07
CA LYS A 217 20.18 11.30 6.13
C LYS A 217 19.73 10.37 7.28
N SER A 218 19.17 9.21 6.96
CA SER A 218 18.81 8.20 7.95
C SER A 218 20.02 7.77 8.78
N ASN A 219 21.16 7.52 8.12
CA ASN A 219 22.40 7.18 8.83
C ASN A 219 22.85 8.30 9.79
N LYS A 220 22.73 9.58 9.37
CA LYS A 220 23.06 10.71 10.27
C LYS A 220 22.13 10.77 11.47
N VAL A 221 20.82 10.52 11.29
CA VAL A 221 19.85 10.46 12.38
C VAL A 221 20.22 9.33 13.35
N GLN A 222 20.58 8.13 12.84
CA GLN A 222 20.97 7.00 13.68
C GLN A 222 22.24 7.28 14.50
N ILE A 223 23.22 7.95 13.91
CA ILE A 223 24.43 8.38 14.63
C ILE A 223 24.07 9.33 15.77
N GLU A 224 23.23 10.34 15.50
CA GLU A 224 22.83 11.30 16.52
C GLU A 224 21.95 10.67 17.60
N VAL A 225 21.12 9.66 17.27
CA VAL A 225 20.41 8.85 18.28
C VAL A 225 21.41 8.13 19.19
N GLY A 226 22.47 7.58 18.61
CA GLY A 226 23.57 6.98 19.39
C GLY A 226 24.25 7.98 20.33
N GLU A 227 24.49 9.21 19.88
CA GLU A 227 25.06 10.28 20.69
C GLU A 227 24.13 10.68 21.86
N VAL A 228 22.80 10.74 21.61
CA VAL A 228 21.81 10.99 22.68
C VAL A 228 21.86 9.88 23.74
N LEU A 229 21.88 8.62 23.30
CA LEU A 229 21.94 7.47 24.21
C LEU A 229 23.27 7.45 25.01
N ALA A 230 24.40 7.74 24.37
CA ALA A 230 25.69 7.85 25.03
C ALA A 230 25.70 8.95 26.10
N LYS A 231 25.06 10.11 25.84
CA LYS A 231 24.92 11.18 26.83
C LYS A 231 24.04 10.77 28.01
N ILE A 232 22.99 10.00 27.79
CA ILE A 232 22.13 9.46 28.85
C ILE A 232 22.94 8.46 29.70
N GLU A 233 23.67 7.55 29.07
CA GLU A 233 24.51 6.56 29.74
C GLU A 233 25.61 7.23 30.59
N GLU A 234 26.32 8.22 30.00
CA GLU A 234 27.32 9.03 30.71
C GLU A 234 26.72 9.72 31.96
N THR A 235 25.53 10.32 31.80
CA THR A 235 24.84 11.00 32.88
C THR A 235 24.40 10.06 33.99
N ILE A 236 23.83 8.91 33.67
CA ILE A 236 23.37 7.93 34.65
C ILE A 236 24.56 7.32 35.40
N SER A 237 25.61 6.92 34.66
CA SER A 237 26.79 6.33 35.27
C SER A 237 27.58 7.30 36.13
N GLY A 238 27.61 8.60 35.76
CA GLY A 238 28.31 9.63 36.47
C GLY A 238 27.44 10.46 37.45
N LEU A 239 26.18 10.03 37.69
CA LEU A 239 25.21 10.86 38.42
C LEU A 239 25.71 11.33 39.79
N ASN A 240 26.39 10.47 40.55
CA ASN A 240 26.95 10.82 41.86
C ASN A 240 28.00 11.94 41.75
N ILE A 241 28.84 11.87 40.71
CA ILE A 241 29.89 12.87 40.45
C ILE A 241 29.25 14.20 40.02
N ILE A 242 28.27 14.14 39.10
CA ILE A 242 27.52 15.32 38.65
C ILE A 242 26.87 16.05 39.82
N LYS A 243 26.27 15.29 40.74
CA LYS A 243 25.64 15.83 41.95
C LYS A 243 26.65 16.44 42.93
N ALA A 244 27.76 15.71 43.15
CA ALA A 244 28.83 16.18 44.07
C ALA A 244 29.43 17.54 43.61
N PHE A 245 29.60 17.72 42.29
CA PHE A 245 30.17 18.93 41.70
C PHE A 245 29.12 19.97 41.29
N ARG A 246 27.82 19.74 41.51
CA ARG A 246 26.71 20.59 41.08
C ARG A 246 26.75 20.94 39.59
N ALA A 247 27.14 19.94 38.75
CA ALA A 247 27.38 20.12 37.31
C ALA A 247 26.14 19.88 36.45
N GLU A 248 24.93 19.75 37.04
CA GLU A 248 23.69 19.40 36.33
C GLU A 248 23.39 20.35 35.16
N GLY A 249 23.57 21.67 35.38
CA GLY A 249 23.32 22.64 34.32
C GLY A 249 24.17 22.49 33.09
N SER A 250 25.46 22.08 33.27
CA SER A 250 26.36 21.81 32.12
C SER A 250 25.93 20.59 31.36
N PHE A 251 25.57 19.49 32.06
CA PHE A 251 25.09 18.26 31.42
C PHE A 251 23.77 18.44 30.71
N GLN A 252 22.83 19.19 31.34
CA GLN A 252 21.55 19.55 30.71
C GLN A 252 21.74 20.36 29.43
N ALA A 253 22.65 21.34 29.42
CA ALA A 253 22.96 22.14 28.23
C ALA A 253 23.52 21.27 27.09
N LYS A 254 24.48 20.40 27.43
CA LYS A 254 25.07 19.46 26.42
C LYS A 254 24.00 18.50 25.86
N PHE A 255 23.16 17.94 26.71
CA PHE A 255 22.07 17.07 26.27
C PHE A 255 21.06 17.82 25.38
N LYS A 256 20.66 19.02 25.78
CA LYS A 256 19.76 19.88 25.00
C LYS A 256 20.31 20.17 23.60
N ASP A 257 21.62 20.47 23.48
CA ASP A 257 22.25 20.73 22.20
C ASP A 257 22.25 19.48 21.31
N THR A 258 22.65 18.32 21.84
CA THR A 258 22.61 17.05 21.10
C THR A 258 21.19 16.70 20.66
N ASN A 259 20.20 16.85 21.55
CA ASN A 259 18.81 16.57 21.21
C ASN A 259 18.23 17.57 20.19
N GLN A 260 18.70 18.82 20.19
CA GLN A 260 18.33 19.83 19.17
C GLN A 260 18.92 19.48 17.79
N ARG A 261 20.13 18.92 17.71
CA ARG A 261 20.69 18.40 16.47
C ARG A 261 19.87 17.21 15.94
N LEU A 262 19.54 16.27 16.81
CA LEU A 262 18.67 15.13 16.48
C LEU A 262 17.32 15.61 15.93
N PHE A 263 16.68 16.57 16.59
CA PHE A 263 15.42 17.16 16.14
C PHE A 263 15.52 17.72 14.71
N LYS A 264 16.55 18.53 14.41
CA LYS A 264 16.75 19.12 13.09
C LYS A 264 16.97 18.06 12.01
N LEU A 265 17.79 17.04 12.30
CA LEU A 265 18.08 15.95 11.37
C LEU A 265 16.86 15.07 11.13
N SER A 266 16.13 14.71 12.19
CA SER A 266 14.91 13.91 12.11
C SER A 266 13.82 14.64 11.29
N ASN A 267 13.57 15.91 11.55
CA ASN A 267 12.64 16.70 10.75
C ASN A 267 13.04 16.77 9.28
N SER A 268 14.34 16.96 8.98
CA SER A 268 14.83 16.99 7.61
C SER A 268 14.67 15.65 6.90
N LEU A 269 14.76 14.53 7.63
CA LEU A 269 14.52 13.17 7.10
C LEU A 269 13.03 12.95 6.84
N ILE A 270 12.20 13.17 7.87
CA ILE A 270 10.76 12.89 7.82
C ILE A 270 10.06 13.78 6.77
N ASN A 271 10.40 15.07 6.70
CA ASN A 271 9.82 15.98 5.69
C ASN A 271 10.14 15.53 4.26
N ARG A 272 11.33 14.96 4.02
CA ARG A 272 11.63 14.37 2.70
C ARG A 272 10.89 13.06 2.44
N MET A 273 10.69 12.24 3.46
CA MET A 273 9.85 11.04 3.33
C MET A 273 8.41 11.43 2.99
N ASN A 274 7.87 12.42 3.69
CA ASN A 274 6.51 12.89 3.47
C ASN A 274 6.29 13.50 2.08
N LEU A 275 7.34 14.01 1.42
CA LEU A 275 7.25 14.54 0.06
C LEU A 275 6.93 13.46 -0.98
N SER A 276 7.25 12.20 -0.72
CA SER A 276 7.05 11.11 -1.68
C SER A 276 5.56 10.85 -1.97
N SER A 277 4.68 10.98 -0.99
CA SER A 277 3.24 10.75 -1.15
C SER A 277 2.57 11.82 -2.02
N PRO A 278 2.67 13.13 -1.74
CA PRO A 278 2.11 14.18 -2.60
C PRO A 278 2.68 14.16 -4.01
N LEU A 279 3.98 13.85 -4.16
CA LEU A 279 4.60 13.76 -5.47
C LEU A 279 4.05 12.57 -6.28
N SER A 280 3.84 11.41 -5.64
CA SER A 280 3.23 10.25 -6.29
C SER A 280 1.80 10.53 -6.73
N GLU A 281 1.03 11.23 -5.90
CA GLU A 281 -0.34 11.63 -6.22
C GLU A 281 -0.37 12.62 -7.39
N PHE A 282 0.47 13.65 -7.36
CA PHE A 282 0.61 14.62 -8.46
C PHE A 282 1.00 13.93 -9.78
N LEU A 283 1.97 13.01 -9.74
CA LEU A 283 2.37 12.24 -10.92
C LEU A 283 1.22 11.36 -11.43
N GLY A 284 0.46 10.73 -10.53
CA GLY A 284 -0.71 9.92 -10.89
C GLY A 284 -1.80 10.73 -11.60
N ILE A 285 -2.15 11.89 -11.04
CA ILE A 285 -3.10 12.83 -11.66
C ILE A 285 -2.55 13.36 -12.99
N GLY A 286 -1.26 13.66 -13.08
CA GLY A 286 -0.61 14.09 -14.32
C GLY A 286 -0.72 13.04 -15.44
N VAL A 287 -0.50 11.76 -15.12
CA VAL A 287 -0.73 10.64 -16.08
C VAL A 287 -2.17 10.62 -16.54
N PHE A 288 -3.10 10.69 -15.59
CA PHE A 288 -4.53 10.67 -15.91
C PHE A 288 -4.92 11.83 -16.82
N ALA A 289 -4.47 13.06 -16.54
CA ALA A 289 -4.74 14.25 -17.34
C ALA A 289 -4.17 14.14 -18.77
N VAL A 290 -2.94 13.64 -18.92
CA VAL A 290 -2.33 13.43 -20.24
C VAL A 290 -3.06 12.31 -21.00
N CYS A 291 -3.39 11.19 -20.37
CA CYS A 291 -4.17 10.11 -20.99
C CYS A 291 -5.53 10.60 -21.48
N SER A 292 -6.21 11.38 -20.66
CA SER A 292 -7.50 11.96 -20.99
C SER A 292 -7.42 12.96 -22.16
N GLY A 293 -6.42 13.83 -22.12
CA GLY A 293 -6.15 14.78 -23.23
C GLY A 293 -5.83 14.07 -24.55
N MET A 294 -5.02 13.02 -24.51
CA MET A 294 -4.74 12.19 -25.69
C MET A 294 -5.98 11.46 -26.21
N ALA A 295 -6.83 10.94 -25.34
CA ALA A 295 -8.09 10.29 -25.73
C ALA A 295 -9.01 11.28 -26.44
N VAL A 296 -9.18 12.50 -25.91
CA VAL A 296 -9.95 13.57 -26.52
C VAL A 296 -9.35 14.00 -27.87
N ALA A 297 -8.04 14.27 -27.94
CA ALA A 297 -7.36 14.65 -29.17
C ALA A 297 -7.49 13.57 -30.27
N TRP A 298 -7.43 12.29 -29.88
CA TRP A 298 -7.64 11.18 -30.83
C TRP A 298 -9.08 11.07 -31.31
N CYS A 299 -10.06 11.28 -30.43
CA CYS A 299 -11.48 11.36 -30.82
C CYS A 299 -11.74 12.51 -31.80
N LEU A 300 -11.17 13.69 -31.54
CA LEU A 300 -11.27 14.84 -32.42
C LEU A 300 -10.63 14.61 -33.79
N SER A 301 -9.47 13.98 -33.82
CA SER A 301 -8.75 13.67 -35.09
C SER A 301 -9.45 12.62 -35.95
N LYS A 302 -10.20 11.69 -35.34
CA LYS A 302 -10.90 10.62 -36.07
C LYS A 302 -12.26 11.06 -36.59
N ASN A 303 -12.83 12.17 -36.11
CA ASN A 303 -14.22 12.50 -36.35
C ASN A 303 -14.41 13.95 -36.90
N ASN A 304 -14.01 14.15 -38.16
CA ASN A 304 -14.37 15.36 -38.91
C ASN A 304 -15.85 15.46 -39.27
N SER A 305 -16.71 14.56 -38.78
CA SER A 305 -18.12 14.48 -39.17
C SER A 305 -19.14 14.14 -38.06
N MET A 306 -18.76 14.10 -36.80
CA MET A 306 -19.68 13.79 -35.72
C MET A 306 -19.57 14.82 -34.58
N GLN A 307 -20.65 15.56 -34.32
CA GLN A 307 -20.77 16.49 -33.20
C GLN A 307 -20.26 15.84 -31.91
N LEU A 308 -19.30 16.47 -31.30
CA LEU A 308 -18.80 16.14 -29.97
C LEU A 308 -19.95 16.13 -28.97
N ARG A 309 -20.52 14.98 -28.71
CA ARG A 309 -21.16 14.75 -27.43
C ARG A 309 -20.03 14.46 -26.44
N LEU A 310 -19.52 15.53 -25.88
CA LEU A 310 -18.73 15.45 -24.64
C LEU A 310 -19.61 14.72 -23.66
N SER A 311 -19.13 13.58 -23.15
CA SER A 311 -19.90 12.87 -22.13
C SER A 311 -20.12 13.84 -20.97
N PRO A 312 -21.30 13.86 -20.36
CA PRO A 312 -21.63 14.76 -19.24
C PRO A 312 -20.64 14.72 -18.07
N PHE A 313 -19.82 13.68 -18.01
CA PHE A 313 -18.71 13.52 -17.06
C PHE A 313 -17.67 14.65 -17.18
N TRP A 314 -17.43 15.17 -18.41
CA TRP A 314 -16.49 16.27 -18.62
C TRP A 314 -17.12 17.62 -18.28
N ASP A 315 -18.41 17.79 -18.55
CA ASP A 315 -19.14 19.02 -18.19
C ASP A 315 -19.27 19.18 -16.68
N SER A 316 -19.38 18.07 -15.93
CA SER A 316 -19.42 18.11 -14.46
C SER A 316 -18.05 18.37 -13.81
N LEU A 317 -16.95 18.04 -14.49
CA LEU A 317 -15.57 18.29 -14.01
C LEU A 317 -15.07 19.70 -14.35
N MET A 318 -15.60 20.33 -15.42
CA MET A 318 -15.25 21.70 -15.80
C MET A 318 -16.20 22.76 -15.24
N GLY A 319 -17.30 22.35 -14.62
CA GLY A 319 -18.31 23.22 -14.01
C GLY A 319 -18.10 23.53 -12.53
N CYS A 320 -16.90 23.24 -11.97
CA CYS A 320 -16.49 23.66 -10.61
C CYS A 320 -15.37 24.67 -10.65
#